data_365c282ff7b66ebca2067e9bb0a39589
#
_entry.id   365c282ff7b66ebca2067e9bb0a39589
#
_cell.length_a   1.000
_cell.length_b   1.000
_cell.length_c   1.000
_cell.angle_alpha   90.00
_cell.angle_beta   90.00
_cell.angle_gamma   90.00
#
_symmetry.space_group_name_H-M   'P 1'
#
loop_
_entity.id
_entity.type
_entity.pdbx_description
1 polymer ?
#
loop_
_entity_poly.entity_id
_entity_poly.type
_entity_poly.pdbx_seq_one_letter_code
_entity_poly.pdbx_strand_id
1 'polypeptide(L)'
;GFMRPAREVGGDFYDVFEVGEHGVAFVIGDVSGKGVPAALFMMRAQSLLRQYLLETEDLGTAFTLANRQLCERNDAMLFVTAFACVVDTTTGEVRYANAGHNPPVLKQNGRLSYLTCRPGLVLGAMDVVKYSEGSFTCSPGDGLLLYTDGVSEAADEREQLYGEDRLLQTLAALDASAQTGAAASK
;
A
#
# COMPACT_ATOMS: atom_id res chain seq x y z
N GLY A 1 -5.35 -9.79 4.86
CA GLY A 1 -4.01 -9.63 4.30
C GLY A 1 -3.20 -10.91 4.42
N PHE A 2 -2.18 -11.01 3.62
CA PHE A 2 -1.24 -12.13 3.65
C PHE A 2 0.17 -11.60 3.43
N MET A 3 1.13 -12.08 4.21
CA MET A 3 2.55 -11.74 4.06
C MET A 3 3.40 -13.00 4.29
N ARG A 4 4.39 -13.21 3.42
CA ARG A 4 5.37 -14.28 3.56
C ARG A 4 6.77 -13.70 3.37
N PRO A 5 7.51 -13.40 4.44
CA PRO A 5 8.85 -12.85 4.33
C PRO A 5 9.79 -13.88 3.69
N ALA A 6 10.72 -13.40 2.86
CA ALA A 6 11.73 -14.25 2.21
C ALA A 6 12.84 -14.72 3.17
N ARG A 7 12.98 -14.06 4.33
CA ARG A 7 13.94 -14.38 5.41
C ARG A 7 13.22 -14.42 6.75
N GLU A 8 13.94 -14.62 7.84
CA GLU A 8 13.40 -14.65 9.22
C GLU A 8 12.68 -13.35 9.59
N VAL A 9 13.14 -12.21 9.05
CA VAL A 9 12.51 -10.89 9.19
C VAL A 9 12.55 -10.16 7.85
N GLY A 10 11.44 -9.46 7.50
CA GLY A 10 11.28 -8.67 6.27
C GLY A 10 11.24 -7.17 6.53
N GLY A 11 11.38 -6.38 5.46
CA GLY A 11 11.13 -4.94 5.43
C GLY A 11 9.67 -4.60 5.13
N ASP A 12 8.94 -5.52 4.52
CA ASP A 12 7.53 -5.35 4.17
C ASP A 12 6.65 -5.30 5.42
N PHE A 13 5.58 -4.53 5.34
CA PHE A 13 4.52 -4.52 6.35
C PHE A 13 3.18 -4.14 5.74
N TYR A 14 2.11 -4.52 6.41
CA TYR A 14 0.78 -3.94 6.22
C TYR A 14 0.11 -3.72 7.57
N ASP A 15 -0.84 -2.80 7.61
CA ASP A 15 -1.65 -2.54 8.80
C ASP A 15 -3.08 -2.18 8.40
N VAL A 16 -4.04 -2.52 9.25
CA VAL A 16 -5.46 -2.20 9.09
C VAL A 16 -6.01 -1.77 10.44
N PHE A 17 -6.61 -0.59 10.49
CA PHE A 17 -7.17 -0.05 11.74
C PHE A 17 -8.27 0.97 11.49
N GLU A 18 -9.11 1.19 12.49
CA GLU A 18 -10.18 2.18 12.46
C GLU A 18 -9.63 3.60 12.65
N VAL A 19 -10.18 4.56 11.90
CA VAL A 19 -9.86 5.98 11.96
C VAL A 19 -11.17 6.78 12.06
N GLY A 20 -11.34 7.50 13.16
CA GLY A 20 -12.60 8.19 13.44
C GLY A 20 -13.76 7.22 13.62
N GLU A 21 -14.98 7.67 13.32
CA GLU A 21 -16.22 6.91 13.55
C GLU A 21 -16.53 5.93 12.41
N HIS A 22 -16.18 6.29 11.17
CA HIS A 22 -16.58 5.56 9.96
C HIS A 22 -15.41 5.21 9.03
N GLY A 23 -14.19 5.59 9.39
CA GLY A 23 -13.00 5.37 8.58
C GLY A 23 -12.30 4.06 8.89
N VAL A 24 -11.81 3.37 7.86
CA VAL A 24 -10.88 2.25 7.98
C VAL A 24 -9.63 2.55 7.19
N ALA A 25 -8.49 2.60 7.86
CA ALA A 25 -7.18 2.78 7.24
C ALA A 25 -6.59 1.45 6.82
N PHE A 26 -5.98 1.44 5.64
CA PHE A 26 -5.13 0.38 5.12
C PHE A 26 -3.77 0.98 4.80
N VAL A 27 -2.72 0.38 5.30
CA VAL A 27 -1.33 0.81 5.08
C VAL A 27 -0.53 -0.36 4.56
N ILE A 28 0.31 -0.13 3.57
CA ILE A 28 1.30 -1.09 3.09
C ILE A 28 2.60 -0.35 2.82
N GLY A 29 3.73 -1.00 3.05
CA GLY A 29 5.04 -0.44 2.76
C GLY A 29 6.12 -1.48 2.68
N ASP A 30 7.23 -1.10 2.07
CA ASP A 30 8.44 -1.89 1.95
C ASP A 30 9.67 -1.02 2.23
N VAL A 31 10.53 -1.52 3.11
CA VAL A 31 11.75 -0.84 3.56
C VAL A 31 12.94 -1.32 2.75
N SER A 32 13.73 -0.36 2.28
CA SER A 32 15.00 -0.62 1.62
C SER A 32 15.96 -1.44 2.49
N GLY A 33 16.69 -2.36 1.87
CA GLY A 33 17.64 -3.22 2.57
C GLY A 33 17.02 -4.51 3.10
N LYS A 34 17.75 -5.23 3.95
CA LYS A 34 17.35 -6.57 4.43
C LYS A 34 17.85 -6.80 5.85
N GLY A 35 17.17 -7.73 6.55
CA GLY A 35 17.60 -8.17 7.89
C GLY A 35 17.18 -7.21 9.00
N VAL A 36 17.86 -7.31 10.14
CA VAL A 36 17.48 -6.61 11.39
C VAL A 36 17.37 -5.09 11.25
N PRO A 37 18.32 -4.37 10.59
CA PRO A 37 18.19 -2.92 10.44
C PRO A 37 16.92 -2.51 9.68
N ALA A 38 16.60 -3.20 8.57
CA ALA A 38 15.38 -2.95 7.81
C ALA A 38 14.12 -3.24 8.64
N ALA A 39 14.09 -4.34 9.39
CA ALA A 39 12.97 -4.69 10.25
C ALA A 39 12.73 -3.65 11.37
N LEU A 40 13.80 -3.12 11.99
CA LEU A 40 13.67 -2.06 13.00
C LEU A 40 13.15 -0.75 12.38
N PHE A 41 13.64 -0.39 11.20
CA PHE A 41 13.16 0.78 10.47
C PHE A 41 11.71 0.60 10.03
N MET A 42 11.32 -0.60 9.60
CA MET A 42 9.95 -0.99 9.25
C MET A 42 9.00 -0.78 10.43
N MET A 43 9.33 -1.29 11.62
CA MET A 43 8.51 -1.09 12.83
C MET A 43 8.34 0.39 13.17
N ARG A 44 9.41 1.18 13.02
CA ARG A 44 9.36 2.64 13.22
C ARG A 44 8.45 3.30 12.19
N ALA A 45 8.58 2.95 10.92
CA ALA A 45 7.76 3.49 9.84
C ALA A 45 6.27 3.16 10.02
N GLN A 46 5.95 1.90 10.31
CA GLN A 46 4.59 1.45 10.58
C GLN A 46 3.97 2.21 11.77
N SER A 47 4.72 2.32 12.87
CA SER A 47 4.24 3.01 14.09
C SER A 47 3.99 4.50 13.83
N LEU A 48 4.88 5.20 13.13
CA LEU A 48 4.72 6.60 12.79
C LEU A 48 3.57 6.86 11.83
N LEU A 49 3.43 6.03 10.79
CA LEU A 49 2.31 6.13 9.85
C LEU A 49 0.98 5.92 10.58
N ARG A 50 0.89 4.87 11.41
CA ARG A 50 -0.32 4.62 12.21
C ARG A 50 -0.64 5.79 13.13
N GLN A 51 0.35 6.32 13.86
CA GLN A 51 0.17 7.46 14.75
C GLN A 51 -0.37 8.66 14.00
N TYR A 52 0.30 9.10 12.94
CA TYR A 52 -0.10 10.33 12.24
C TYR A 52 -1.39 10.17 11.44
N LEU A 53 -1.73 8.97 10.96
CA LEU A 53 -3.03 8.71 10.35
C LEU A 53 -4.19 8.77 11.37
N LEU A 54 -3.92 8.53 12.65
CA LEU A 54 -4.89 8.69 13.72
C LEU A 54 -4.97 10.15 14.24
N GLU A 55 -3.90 10.92 14.14
CA GLU A 55 -3.79 12.28 14.67
C GLU A 55 -4.19 13.37 13.64
N THR A 56 -4.19 13.05 12.33
CA THR A 56 -4.44 14.03 11.27
C THR A 56 -5.57 13.58 10.35
N GLU A 57 -6.35 14.54 9.85
CA GLU A 57 -7.41 14.24 8.87
C GLU A 57 -6.86 14.08 7.44
N ASP A 58 -5.74 14.75 7.11
CA ASP A 58 -5.13 14.76 5.79
C ASP A 58 -3.96 13.77 5.69
N LEU A 59 -4.06 12.78 4.78
CA LEU A 59 -3.05 11.74 4.62
C LEU A 59 -1.71 12.31 4.11
N GLY A 60 -1.73 13.36 3.31
CA GLY A 60 -0.51 14.03 2.86
C GLY A 60 0.25 14.66 4.02
N THR A 61 -0.48 15.26 4.97
CA THR A 61 0.08 15.78 6.23
C THR A 61 0.64 14.66 7.09
N ALA A 62 -0.09 13.53 7.25
CA ALA A 62 0.38 12.36 7.99
C ALA A 62 1.71 11.83 7.42
N PHE A 63 1.79 11.66 6.11
CA PHE A 63 3.00 11.21 5.41
C PHE A 63 4.15 12.22 5.56
N THR A 64 3.87 13.52 5.49
CA THR A 64 4.87 14.58 5.66
C THR A 64 5.47 14.57 7.07
N LEU A 65 4.66 14.38 8.10
CA LEU A 65 5.11 14.28 9.48
C LEU A 65 5.90 12.98 9.72
N ALA A 66 5.39 11.84 9.24
CA ALA A 66 6.08 10.56 9.33
C ALA A 66 7.45 10.62 8.63
N ASN A 67 7.52 11.22 7.44
CA ASN A 67 8.76 11.39 6.68
C ASN A 67 9.80 12.19 7.47
N ARG A 68 9.43 13.32 8.06
CA ARG A 68 10.34 14.15 8.88
C ARG A 68 10.93 13.34 10.04
N GLN A 69 10.09 12.63 10.76
CA GLN A 69 10.51 11.78 11.86
C GLN A 69 11.41 10.64 11.41
N LEU A 70 11.13 10.00 10.25
CA LEU A 70 11.96 8.95 9.68
C LEU A 70 13.33 9.43 9.25
N CYS A 71 13.45 10.67 8.76
CA CYS A 71 14.73 11.28 8.40
C CYS A 71 15.60 11.57 9.64
N GLU A 72 14.99 11.77 10.82
CA GLU A 72 15.76 12.01 12.05
C GLU A 72 16.55 10.76 12.45
N ARG A 73 17.86 10.92 12.72
CA ARG A 73 18.76 9.83 13.14
C ARG A 73 18.74 8.62 12.18
N ASN A 74 18.63 8.88 10.89
CA ASN A 74 18.68 7.86 9.84
C ASN A 74 20.10 7.74 9.24
N ASP A 75 21.09 7.47 10.08
CA ASP A 75 22.49 7.36 9.67
C ASP A 75 22.72 6.21 8.67
N ALA A 76 21.86 5.20 8.69
CA ALA A 76 21.88 4.08 7.76
C ALA A 76 21.28 4.40 6.38
N MET A 77 20.76 5.62 6.18
CA MET A 77 20.10 6.08 4.94
C MET A 77 19.04 5.09 4.42
N LEU A 78 18.30 4.46 5.33
CA LEU A 78 17.18 3.59 4.96
C LEU A 78 15.99 4.45 4.52
N PHE A 79 15.20 3.92 3.62
CA PHE A 79 13.96 4.54 3.19
C PHE A 79 12.85 3.50 3.10
N VAL A 80 11.62 3.95 3.03
CA VAL A 80 10.46 3.07 2.88
C VAL A 80 9.54 3.61 1.79
N THR A 81 9.12 2.72 0.89
CA THR A 81 7.98 2.98 0.03
C THR A 81 6.71 2.72 0.83
N ALA A 82 5.72 3.58 0.74
CA ALA A 82 4.48 3.40 1.46
C ALA A 82 3.27 3.88 0.64
N PHE A 83 2.18 3.13 0.75
CA PHE A 83 0.85 3.55 0.34
C PHE A 83 -0.09 3.43 1.52
N ALA A 84 -0.91 4.44 1.74
CA ALA A 84 -2.02 4.34 2.68
C ALA A 84 -3.30 4.87 2.05
N CYS A 85 -4.42 4.28 2.45
CA CYS A 85 -5.75 4.82 2.16
C CYS A 85 -6.65 4.72 3.39
N VAL A 86 -7.60 5.64 3.47
CA VAL A 86 -8.72 5.63 4.44
C VAL A 86 -10.00 5.53 3.65
N VAL A 87 -10.77 4.50 3.94
CA VAL A 87 -12.09 4.25 3.34
C VAL A 87 -13.16 4.71 4.33
N ASP A 88 -14.00 5.65 3.94
CA ASP A 88 -15.23 5.96 4.65
C ASP A 88 -16.28 4.89 4.33
N THR A 89 -16.67 4.12 5.34
CA THR A 89 -17.59 2.98 5.19
C THR A 89 -19.04 3.39 4.95
N THR A 90 -19.39 4.66 5.14
CA THR A 90 -20.75 5.18 4.93
C THR A 90 -20.94 5.78 3.55
N THR A 91 -19.92 6.46 3.04
CA THR A 91 -19.96 7.15 1.74
C THR A 91 -19.27 6.37 0.62
N GLY A 92 -18.37 5.45 0.96
CA GLY A 92 -17.48 4.78 0.01
C GLY A 92 -16.35 5.67 -0.51
N GLU A 93 -16.17 6.88 0.03
CA GLU A 93 -15.02 7.72 -0.32
C GLU A 93 -13.73 7.06 0.15
N VAL A 94 -12.74 7.03 -0.73
CA VAL A 94 -11.37 6.53 -0.45
C VAL A 94 -10.42 7.67 -0.64
N ARG A 95 -9.77 8.11 0.43
CA ARG A 95 -8.66 9.07 0.40
C ARG A 95 -7.35 8.31 0.50
N TYR A 96 -6.32 8.72 -0.22
CA TYR A 96 -5.05 8.00 -0.25
C TYR A 96 -3.84 8.91 -0.40
N ALA A 97 -2.68 8.42 0.05
CA ALA A 97 -1.36 9.00 -0.22
C ALA A 97 -0.37 7.91 -0.65
N ASN A 98 0.56 8.27 -1.54
CA ASN A 98 1.58 7.36 -2.05
C ASN A 98 2.98 8.00 -1.95
N ALA A 99 3.88 7.32 -1.28
CA ALA A 99 5.29 7.66 -1.13
C ALA A 99 6.16 6.64 -1.89
N GLY A 100 6.09 6.65 -3.23
CA GLY A 100 6.91 5.80 -4.09
C GLY A 100 6.59 4.31 -4.06
N HIS A 101 5.44 3.91 -3.52
CA HIS A 101 5.00 2.52 -3.47
C HIS A 101 4.32 2.10 -4.78
N ASN A 102 4.30 0.79 -5.06
CA ASN A 102 3.61 0.21 -6.21
C ASN A 102 2.15 0.70 -6.28
N PRO A 103 1.66 1.10 -7.46
CA PRO A 103 0.29 1.54 -7.59
C PRO A 103 -0.68 0.38 -7.31
N PRO A 104 -1.69 0.57 -6.45
CA PRO A 104 -2.71 -0.45 -6.21
C PRO A 104 -3.46 -0.83 -7.49
N VAL A 105 -3.95 -2.07 -7.55
CA VAL A 105 -4.91 -2.47 -8.58
C VAL A 105 -6.32 -2.14 -8.09
N LEU A 106 -7.01 -1.29 -8.83
CA LEU A 106 -8.40 -0.90 -8.60
C LEU A 106 -9.31 -1.70 -9.52
N LYS A 107 -10.27 -2.41 -8.93
CA LYS A 107 -11.44 -2.94 -9.62
C LYS A 107 -12.58 -1.95 -9.43
N GLN A 108 -13.03 -1.31 -10.51
CA GLN A 108 -14.14 -0.36 -10.48
C GLN A 108 -15.08 -0.61 -11.66
N ASN A 109 -16.37 -0.70 -11.39
CA ASN A 109 -17.38 -0.99 -12.41
C ASN A 109 -17.06 -2.26 -13.24
N GLY A 110 -16.51 -3.28 -12.59
CA GLY A 110 -16.11 -4.54 -13.23
C GLY A 110 -14.83 -4.48 -14.07
N ARG A 111 -14.12 -3.36 -14.09
CA ARG A 111 -12.85 -3.18 -14.82
C ARG A 111 -11.69 -3.11 -13.83
N LEU A 112 -10.60 -3.82 -14.18
CA LEU A 112 -9.33 -3.77 -13.44
C LEU A 112 -8.38 -2.79 -14.11
N SER A 113 -7.75 -1.94 -13.32
CA SER A 113 -6.70 -1.02 -13.76
C SER A 113 -5.80 -0.65 -12.59
N TYR A 114 -4.59 -0.17 -12.86
CA TYR A 114 -3.79 0.45 -11.83
C TYR A 114 -4.38 1.80 -11.43
N LEU A 115 -4.38 2.09 -10.13
CA LEU A 115 -4.77 3.39 -9.61
C LEU A 115 -3.79 4.44 -10.11
N THR A 116 -4.29 5.42 -10.86
CA THR A 116 -3.47 6.55 -11.30
C THR A 116 -3.23 7.48 -10.12
N CYS A 117 -2.09 7.35 -9.47
CA CYS A 117 -1.67 8.24 -8.39
C CYS A 117 -0.33 8.91 -8.76
N ARG A 118 -0.11 10.12 -8.26
CA ARG A 118 1.22 10.74 -8.34
C ARG A 118 2.08 10.07 -7.27
N PRO A 119 3.13 9.33 -7.63
CA PRO A 119 4.05 8.81 -6.62
C PRO A 119 4.82 9.99 -6.02
N GLY A 120 4.82 10.08 -4.69
CA GLY A 120 5.75 10.92 -3.94
C GLY A 120 7.13 10.28 -3.91
N LEU A 121 8.11 11.01 -3.38
CA LEU A 121 9.40 10.42 -3.02
C LEU A 121 9.20 9.44 -1.85
N VAL A 122 10.03 8.42 -1.76
CA VAL A 122 10.04 7.47 -0.63
C VAL A 122 10.23 8.19 0.71
N LEU A 123 9.65 7.66 1.78
CA LEU A 123 9.79 8.22 3.13
C LEU A 123 11.19 7.94 3.70
N GLY A 124 11.72 8.89 4.47
CA GLY A 124 13.04 8.77 5.12
C GLY A 124 14.22 9.20 4.25
N ALA A 125 13.99 9.58 2.97
CA ALA A 125 15.06 10.00 2.06
C ALA A 125 15.39 11.50 2.17
N MET A 126 14.38 12.36 2.30
CA MET A 126 14.55 13.82 2.36
C MET A 126 13.46 14.45 3.22
N ASP A 127 13.82 15.15 4.27
CA ASP A 127 12.92 15.72 5.29
C ASP A 127 12.04 16.87 4.79
N VAL A 128 12.46 17.57 3.72
CA VAL A 128 11.74 18.69 3.12
C VAL A 128 10.57 18.29 2.23
N VAL A 129 10.43 17.00 1.91
CA VAL A 129 9.39 16.51 1.01
C VAL A 129 8.02 16.66 1.67
N LYS A 130 7.07 17.16 0.87
CA LYS A 130 5.64 17.21 1.21
C LYS A 130 4.87 16.25 0.34
N TYR A 131 3.92 15.56 0.95
CA TYR A 131 3.04 14.62 0.26
C TYR A 131 1.66 15.24 0.07
N SER A 132 0.95 14.75 -0.93
CA SER A 132 -0.42 15.17 -1.23
C SER A 132 -1.37 13.98 -1.13
N GLU A 133 -2.60 14.28 -0.77
CA GLU A 133 -3.72 13.35 -0.78
C GLU A 133 -4.40 13.33 -2.17
N GLY A 134 -4.87 12.16 -2.56
CA GLY A 134 -5.81 11.97 -3.66
C GLY A 134 -7.06 11.27 -3.16
N SER A 135 -8.15 11.30 -3.94
CA SER A 135 -9.39 10.59 -3.57
C SER A 135 -10.10 10.00 -4.78
N PHE A 136 -10.93 8.99 -4.50
CA PHE A 136 -11.91 8.41 -5.43
C PHE A 136 -13.04 7.77 -4.62
N THR A 137 -14.12 7.35 -5.29
CA THR A 137 -15.23 6.69 -4.61
C THR A 137 -15.33 5.24 -5.02
N CYS A 138 -15.46 4.34 -4.05
CA CYS A 138 -15.77 2.92 -4.23
C CYS A 138 -17.28 2.69 -4.07
N SER A 139 -17.85 1.87 -4.95
CA SER A 139 -19.20 1.35 -4.85
C SER A 139 -19.19 -0.10 -4.36
N PRO A 140 -20.31 -0.63 -3.85
CA PRO A 140 -20.41 -2.05 -3.54
C PRO A 140 -20.06 -2.94 -4.74
N GLY A 141 -19.10 -3.86 -4.55
CA GLY A 141 -18.56 -4.71 -5.61
C GLY A 141 -17.25 -4.22 -6.24
N ASP A 142 -16.85 -2.96 -5.99
CA ASP A 142 -15.51 -2.48 -6.29
C ASP A 142 -14.49 -3.07 -5.31
N GLY A 143 -13.21 -3.00 -5.65
CA GLY A 143 -12.14 -3.54 -4.80
C GLY A 143 -10.79 -2.91 -5.06
N LEU A 144 -9.95 -2.92 -4.04
CA LEU A 144 -8.59 -2.43 -4.11
C LEU A 144 -7.63 -3.54 -3.66
N LEU A 145 -6.65 -3.87 -4.49
CA LEU A 145 -5.56 -4.76 -4.14
C LEU A 145 -4.30 -3.94 -3.91
N LEU A 146 -3.78 -4.04 -2.70
CA LEU A 146 -2.47 -3.51 -2.31
C LEU A 146 -1.45 -4.65 -2.34
N TYR A 147 -0.27 -4.42 -2.87
CA TYR A 147 0.79 -5.42 -2.99
C TYR A 147 2.17 -4.74 -2.94
N THR A 148 3.20 -5.47 -2.51
CA THR A 148 4.59 -5.07 -2.60
C THR A 148 5.25 -5.65 -3.84
N ASP A 149 6.43 -5.16 -4.20
CA ASP A 149 7.20 -5.61 -5.37
C ASP A 149 7.51 -7.12 -5.34
N GLY A 150 7.55 -7.73 -4.14
CA GLY A 150 7.68 -9.18 -4.00
C GLY A 150 6.65 -10.01 -4.79
N VAL A 151 5.51 -9.41 -5.19
CA VAL A 151 4.55 -10.04 -6.10
C VAL A 151 4.97 -9.87 -7.56
N SER A 152 5.26 -8.64 -7.99
CA SER A 152 5.59 -8.34 -9.39
C SER A 152 7.01 -8.76 -9.77
N GLU A 153 7.93 -8.78 -8.79
CA GLU A 153 9.33 -9.20 -8.97
C GLU A 153 9.56 -10.70 -8.68
N ALA A 154 8.51 -11.46 -8.34
CA ALA A 154 8.62 -12.91 -8.25
C ALA A 154 9.16 -13.47 -9.57
N ALA A 155 10.27 -14.21 -9.50
CA ALA A 155 10.95 -14.76 -10.66
C ALA A 155 10.69 -16.26 -10.81
N ASP A 156 10.58 -16.75 -12.04
CA ASP A 156 10.54 -18.16 -12.35
C ASP A 156 11.96 -18.78 -12.40
N GLU A 157 12.08 -20.07 -12.71
CA GLU A 157 13.36 -20.78 -12.83
C GLU A 157 14.28 -20.21 -13.92
N ARG A 158 13.75 -19.37 -14.81
CA ARG A 158 14.48 -18.69 -15.90
C ARG A 158 14.76 -17.23 -15.59
N GLU A 159 14.58 -16.81 -14.34
CA GLU A 159 14.75 -15.43 -13.88
C GLU A 159 13.78 -14.42 -14.56
N GLN A 160 12.67 -14.90 -15.15
CA GLN A 160 11.66 -14.04 -15.70
C GLN A 160 10.72 -13.57 -14.60
N LEU A 161 10.58 -12.24 -14.47
CA LEU A 161 9.69 -11.64 -13.47
C LEU A 161 8.23 -11.92 -13.80
N TYR A 162 7.41 -12.03 -12.77
CA TYR A 162 5.95 -12.16 -12.90
C TYR A 162 5.35 -10.96 -13.63
N GLY A 163 5.71 -9.75 -13.21
CA GLY A 163 5.36 -8.50 -13.84
C GLY A 163 3.93 -8.02 -13.57
N GLU A 164 3.74 -6.73 -13.80
CA GLU A 164 2.46 -6.05 -13.55
C GLU A 164 1.35 -6.48 -14.53
N ASP A 165 1.67 -6.68 -15.81
CA ASP A 165 0.70 -7.13 -16.82
C ASP A 165 0.12 -8.50 -16.48
N ARG A 166 0.97 -9.42 -16.03
CA ARG A 166 0.55 -10.77 -15.64
C ARG A 166 -0.26 -10.76 -14.35
N LEU A 167 0.03 -9.84 -13.43
CA LEU A 167 -0.79 -9.63 -12.24
C LEU A 167 -2.22 -9.23 -12.63
N LEU A 168 -2.40 -8.22 -13.51
CA LEU A 168 -3.72 -7.81 -13.99
C LEU A 168 -4.46 -8.94 -14.71
N GLN A 169 -3.79 -9.69 -15.58
CA GLN A 169 -4.38 -10.83 -16.30
C GLN A 169 -4.86 -11.91 -15.34
N THR A 170 -4.07 -12.23 -14.32
CA THR A 170 -4.42 -13.23 -13.31
C THR A 170 -5.63 -12.78 -12.49
N LEU A 171 -5.66 -11.53 -12.06
CA LEU A 171 -6.80 -10.97 -11.32
C LEU A 171 -8.08 -10.96 -12.17
N ALA A 172 -7.99 -10.63 -13.45
CA ALA A 172 -9.13 -10.67 -14.36
C ALA A 172 -9.68 -12.09 -14.54
N ALA A 173 -8.81 -13.10 -14.64
CA ALA A 173 -9.23 -14.50 -14.75
C ALA A 173 -9.91 -15.00 -13.46
N LEU A 174 -9.39 -14.60 -12.27
CA LEU A 174 -9.99 -14.94 -10.98
C LEU A 174 -11.37 -14.27 -10.79
N ASP A 175 -11.50 -13.02 -11.18
CA ASP A 175 -12.78 -12.30 -11.08
C ASP A 175 -13.85 -12.93 -11.97
N ALA A 176 -13.51 -13.29 -13.22
CA ALA A 176 -14.41 -13.99 -14.14
C ALA A 176 -14.85 -15.35 -13.59
N SER A 177 -13.95 -16.11 -12.97
CA SER A 177 -14.27 -17.41 -12.39
C SER A 177 -15.20 -17.29 -11.16
N ALA A 178 -14.98 -16.28 -10.31
CA ALA A 178 -15.83 -16.01 -9.14
C ALA A 178 -17.27 -15.64 -9.55
N GLN A 179 -17.42 -14.84 -10.61
CA GLN A 179 -18.75 -14.47 -11.14
C GLN A 179 -19.51 -15.68 -11.72
N THR A 180 -18.79 -16.58 -12.39
CA THR A 180 -19.39 -17.81 -12.97
C THR A 180 -19.81 -18.78 -11.87
N GLY A 181 -19.00 -18.94 -10.81
CA GLY A 181 -19.32 -19.79 -9.64
C GLY A 181 -20.53 -19.30 -8.87
N ALA A 182 -20.67 -17.97 -8.68
CA ALA A 182 -21.84 -17.36 -8.02
C ALA A 182 -23.14 -17.49 -8.84
N ALA A 183 -23.04 -17.52 -10.16
CA ALA A 183 -24.19 -17.72 -11.04
C ALA A 183 -24.69 -19.18 -11.07
N ALA A 184 -23.79 -20.15 -10.86
CA ALA A 184 -24.13 -21.59 -10.84
C ALA A 184 -24.75 -22.07 -9.50
N SER A 185 -24.68 -21.24 -8.44
CA SER A 185 -25.19 -21.59 -7.10
C SER A 185 -26.55 -20.91 -6.75
N LYS A 186 -27.20 -20.29 -7.72
CA LYS A 186 -28.58 -19.78 -7.66
C LYS A 186 -29.50 -20.66 -8.46
#